data_cb8b2fc3c93cec2aae85f9dfc2139bf7
#
_entry.id   cb8b2fc3c93cec2aae85f9dfc2139bf7
#
_cell.length_a   1.000
_cell.length_b   1.000
_cell.length_c   1.000
_cell.angle_alpha   90.00
_cell.angle_beta   90.00
_cell.angle_gamma   90.00
#
_symmetry.space_group_name_H-M   'P 1'
#
loop_
_entity.id
_entity.type
_entity.pdbx_description
1 polymer ?
#
loop_
_entity_poly.entity_id
_entity_poly.type
_entity_poly.pdbx_seq_one_letter_code
_entity_poly.pdbx_strand_id
1 'polypeptide(L)'
;MRTATIPAPRTAGSYSVGIVCLGNICRSPMGEIVLRERVDEAGLSRHVRVASCGTGGWHVGNAMDHRAASALLSWGYDPSEHRAQQLAPHWFAEHDLLLAMDAANLAEMGGRSERVHLFRDHDPVAPGADVPDPYYGGEQGFNDVLHMVERVAAGLVATLQRTPGVTGPTGLP
;
A
#
# COMPACT_ATOMS: atom_id res chain seq x y z
N MET A 1 18.40 8.99 -6.95
CA MET A 1 17.07 9.30 -7.51
C MET A 1 16.13 9.66 -6.37
N ARG A 2 15.34 10.68 -6.59
CA ARG A 2 14.34 11.09 -5.62
C ARG A 2 13.07 10.24 -5.80
N THR A 3 12.58 9.67 -4.72
CA THR A 3 11.22 9.13 -4.68
C THR A 3 10.22 10.29 -4.56
N ALA A 4 8.97 10.04 -4.94
CA ALA A 4 7.91 11.03 -4.80
C ALA A 4 7.71 11.41 -3.33
N THR A 5 7.38 12.66 -3.09
CA THR A 5 6.97 13.11 -1.76
C THR A 5 5.51 12.72 -1.50
N ILE A 6 5.15 12.59 -0.24
CA ILE A 6 3.77 12.34 0.16
C ILE A 6 3.11 13.64 0.63
N PRO A 7 1.78 13.77 0.47
CA PRO A 7 1.08 14.96 0.96
C PRO A 7 1.07 15.02 2.49
N ALA A 8 0.89 16.22 3.02
CA ALA A 8 0.72 16.41 4.46
C ALA A 8 -0.55 15.68 4.96
N PRO A 9 -0.56 15.24 6.22
CA PRO A 9 -1.77 14.64 6.78
C PRO A 9 -2.94 15.63 6.81
N ARG A 10 -4.13 15.13 6.60
CA ARG A 10 -5.37 15.93 6.74
C ARG A 10 -5.59 16.34 8.21
N THR A 11 -5.17 15.46 9.11
CA THR A 11 -5.28 15.66 10.55
C THR A 11 -3.94 15.37 11.20
N ALA A 12 -3.41 16.31 11.95
CA ALA A 12 -2.15 16.11 12.66
C ALA A 12 -2.24 14.90 13.59
N GLY A 13 -1.23 14.05 13.57
CA GLY A 13 -1.16 12.84 14.39
C GLY A 13 -1.84 11.62 13.78
N SER A 14 -2.38 11.73 12.55
CA SER A 14 -3.07 10.62 11.89
C SER A 14 -2.75 10.62 10.40
N TYR A 15 -2.33 9.48 9.87
CA TYR A 15 -2.05 9.32 8.44
C TYR A 15 -2.62 7.99 7.94
N SER A 16 -3.49 8.04 6.95
CA SER A 16 -4.15 6.86 6.39
C SER A 16 -3.65 6.59 4.97
N VAL A 17 -3.11 5.40 4.75
CA VAL A 17 -2.63 4.93 3.45
C VAL A 17 -3.54 3.81 2.96
N GLY A 18 -4.09 3.97 1.76
CA GLY A 18 -4.85 2.93 1.08
C GLY A 18 -4.08 2.40 -0.11
N ILE A 19 -4.07 1.08 -0.30
CA ILE A 19 -3.38 0.42 -1.41
C ILE A 19 -4.41 -0.26 -2.29
N VAL A 20 -4.34 -0.02 -3.60
CA VAL A 20 -5.40 -0.39 -4.55
C VAL A 20 -4.82 -1.24 -5.67
N CYS A 21 -5.43 -2.40 -5.91
CA CYS A 21 -5.18 -3.21 -7.10
C CYS A 21 -6.50 -3.56 -7.79
N LEU A 22 -6.53 -4.57 -8.63
CA LEU A 22 -7.75 -4.93 -9.37
C LEU A 22 -8.74 -5.68 -8.47
N GLY A 23 -8.35 -6.80 -7.89
CA GLY A 23 -9.27 -7.71 -7.18
C GLY A 23 -9.11 -7.75 -5.66
N ASN A 24 -8.11 -7.09 -5.12
CA ASN A 24 -7.81 -7.08 -3.68
C ASN A 24 -7.58 -8.46 -3.07
N ILE A 25 -6.97 -9.37 -3.83
CA ILE A 25 -6.60 -10.69 -3.33
C ILE A 25 -5.11 -11.02 -3.48
N CYS A 26 -4.36 -10.26 -4.26
CA CYS A 26 -2.91 -10.50 -4.47
C CYS A 26 -2.06 -9.29 -4.07
N ARG A 27 -1.89 -8.34 -4.97
CA ARG A 27 -0.91 -7.25 -4.83
C ARG A 27 -1.23 -6.29 -3.68
N SER A 28 -2.43 -5.75 -3.62
CA SER A 28 -2.76 -4.76 -2.59
C SER A 28 -2.81 -5.34 -1.19
N PRO A 29 -3.32 -6.58 -0.96
CA PRO A 29 -3.21 -7.16 0.38
C PRO A 29 -1.77 -7.47 0.78
N MET A 30 -0.92 -7.88 -0.15
CA MET A 30 0.52 -8.05 0.14
C MET A 30 1.14 -6.71 0.56
N GLY A 31 0.83 -5.64 -0.17
CA GLY A 31 1.28 -4.30 0.18
C GLY A 31 0.78 -3.85 1.53
N GLU A 32 -0.49 -4.06 1.83
CA GLU A 32 -1.08 -3.70 3.11
C GLU A 32 -0.39 -4.41 4.28
N ILE A 33 -0.24 -5.72 4.19
CA ILE A 33 0.30 -6.53 5.28
C ILE A 33 1.77 -6.16 5.55
N VAL A 34 2.57 -6.04 4.50
CA VAL A 34 3.99 -5.68 4.64
C VAL A 34 4.16 -4.26 5.17
N LEU A 35 3.42 -3.31 4.62
CA LEU A 35 3.52 -1.91 5.06
C LEU A 35 3.07 -1.76 6.52
N ARG A 36 1.99 -2.43 6.90
CA ARG A 36 1.52 -2.42 8.29
C ARG A 36 2.59 -2.95 9.25
N GLU A 37 3.28 -4.02 8.89
CA GLU A 37 4.36 -4.59 9.69
C GLU A 37 5.54 -3.61 9.81
N ARG A 38 5.92 -2.96 8.71
CA ARG A 38 7.01 -1.95 8.74
C ARG A 38 6.63 -0.73 9.59
N VAL A 39 5.37 -0.30 9.50
CA VAL A 39 4.81 0.79 10.32
C VAL A 39 4.90 0.43 11.81
N ASP A 40 4.51 -0.79 12.16
CA ASP A 40 4.54 -1.27 13.54
C ASP A 40 5.98 -1.33 14.08
N GLU A 41 6.90 -1.90 13.32
CA GLU A 41 8.32 -1.96 13.69
C GLU A 41 8.96 -0.57 13.88
N ALA A 42 8.49 0.40 13.12
CA ALA A 42 8.97 1.78 13.22
C ALA A 42 8.34 2.57 14.38
N GLY A 43 7.42 1.96 15.13
CA GLY A 43 6.73 2.63 16.23
C GLY A 43 5.66 3.62 15.78
N LEU A 44 5.17 3.51 14.56
CA LEU A 44 4.20 4.44 13.98
C LEU A 44 2.74 3.95 14.02
N SER A 45 2.47 2.79 14.59
CA SER A 45 1.14 2.16 14.52
C SER A 45 0.02 2.98 15.16
N ARG A 46 0.33 3.88 16.08
CA ARG A 46 -0.65 4.80 16.67
C ARG A 46 -1.07 5.92 15.74
N HIS A 47 -0.24 6.21 14.73
CA HIS A 47 -0.40 7.38 13.86
C HIS A 47 -0.72 7.01 12.43
N VAL A 48 -0.26 5.85 11.96
CA VAL A 48 -0.40 5.43 10.56
C VAL A 48 -1.30 4.21 10.46
N ARG A 49 -2.33 4.34 9.63
CA ARG A 49 -3.26 3.26 9.30
C ARG A 49 -3.04 2.83 7.87
N VAL A 50 -3.11 1.53 7.62
CA VAL A 50 -2.94 0.95 6.30
C VAL A 50 -4.14 0.06 5.98
N ALA A 51 -4.73 0.25 4.82
CA ALA A 51 -5.83 -0.56 4.32
C ALA A 51 -5.62 -0.85 2.84
N SER A 52 -6.36 -1.78 2.28
CA SER A 52 -6.33 -2.09 0.85
C SER A 52 -7.71 -2.38 0.31
N CYS A 53 -7.88 -2.19 -1.01
CA CYS A 53 -9.12 -2.48 -1.71
C CYS A 53 -8.83 -2.80 -3.17
N GLY A 54 -9.85 -3.22 -3.91
CA GLY A 54 -9.78 -3.46 -5.34
C GLY A 54 -10.68 -2.51 -6.11
N THR A 55 -10.30 -2.19 -7.34
CA THR A 55 -11.19 -1.44 -8.23
C THR A 55 -12.41 -2.27 -8.64
N GLY A 56 -12.24 -3.60 -8.76
CA GLY A 56 -13.32 -4.55 -9.02
C GLY A 56 -13.86 -5.19 -7.76
N GLY A 57 -15.09 -5.70 -7.83
CA GLY A 57 -15.81 -6.28 -6.69
C GLY A 57 -15.95 -7.80 -6.72
N TRP A 58 -15.28 -8.50 -7.64
CA TRP A 58 -15.49 -9.95 -7.84
C TRP A 58 -15.18 -10.81 -6.62
N HIS A 59 -14.25 -10.37 -5.77
CA HIS A 59 -13.74 -11.15 -4.66
C HIS A 59 -14.16 -10.62 -3.29
N VAL A 60 -15.05 -9.64 -3.23
CA VAL A 60 -15.46 -9.02 -1.96
C VAL A 60 -15.85 -10.08 -0.93
N GLY A 61 -15.27 -9.98 0.25
CA GLY A 61 -15.46 -10.93 1.36
C GLY A 61 -14.55 -12.15 1.34
N ASN A 62 -13.81 -12.38 0.26
CA ASN A 62 -12.91 -13.53 0.15
C ASN A 62 -11.60 -13.28 0.87
N ALA A 63 -10.98 -14.36 1.33
CA ALA A 63 -9.59 -14.34 1.76
C ALA A 63 -8.68 -14.05 0.57
N MET A 64 -7.42 -13.69 0.83
CA MET A 64 -6.48 -13.45 -0.25
C MET A 64 -6.13 -14.75 -0.98
N ASP A 65 -5.61 -14.60 -2.21
CA ASP A 65 -5.13 -15.71 -3.02
C ASP A 65 -4.14 -16.55 -2.20
N HIS A 66 -4.29 -17.89 -2.26
CA HIS A 66 -3.47 -18.78 -1.43
C HIS A 66 -1.99 -18.74 -1.77
N ARG A 67 -1.63 -18.39 -3.02
CA ARG A 67 -0.23 -18.26 -3.44
C ARG A 67 0.40 -16.98 -2.86
N ALA A 68 -0.37 -15.90 -2.83
CA ALA A 68 0.04 -14.66 -2.16
C ALA A 68 0.20 -14.89 -0.66
N ALA A 69 -0.74 -15.59 -0.05
CA ALA A 69 -0.67 -15.94 1.36
C ALA A 69 0.56 -16.82 1.67
N SER A 70 0.85 -17.82 0.81
CA SER A 70 2.03 -18.67 0.98
C SER A 70 3.32 -17.87 0.90
N ALA A 71 3.43 -16.93 -0.04
CA ALA A 71 4.62 -16.07 -0.15
C ALA A 71 4.82 -15.26 1.12
N LEU A 72 3.75 -14.65 1.65
CA LEU A 72 3.80 -13.89 2.90
C LEU A 72 4.21 -14.77 4.08
N LEU A 73 3.60 -15.93 4.24
CA LEU A 73 3.92 -16.87 5.32
C LEU A 73 5.40 -17.31 5.28
N SER A 74 5.94 -17.54 4.08
CA SER A 74 7.33 -17.93 3.91
C SER A 74 8.32 -16.88 4.43
N TRP A 75 7.90 -15.64 4.52
CA TRP A 75 8.71 -14.51 4.97
C TRP A 75 8.28 -13.95 6.33
N GLY A 76 7.45 -14.69 7.07
CA GLY A 76 7.09 -14.38 8.44
C GLY A 76 5.92 -13.43 8.62
N TYR A 77 5.14 -13.15 7.56
CA TYR A 77 3.95 -12.33 7.64
C TYR A 77 2.69 -13.17 7.86
N ASP A 78 1.68 -12.59 8.48
CA ASP A 78 0.38 -13.24 8.73
C ASP A 78 -0.69 -12.74 7.76
N PRO A 79 -1.13 -13.56 6.79
CA PRO A 79 -2.14 -13.17 5.81
C PRO A 79 -3.58 -13.51 6.23
N SER A 80 -3.80 -14.07 7.42
CA SER A 80 -5.05 -14.76 7.78
C SER A 80 -6.26 -13.85 7.92
N GLU A 81 -6.07 -12.59 8.30
CA GLU A 81 -7.18 -11.68 8.60
C GLU A 81 -7.73 -10.94 7.37
N HIS A 82 -7.01 -10.98 6.26
CA HIS A 82 -7.43 -10.21 5.09
C HIS A 82 -8.77 -10.70 4.52
N ARG A 83 -9.64 -9.75 4.21
CA ARG A 83 -10.87 -9.97 3.42
C ARG A 83 -10.94 -8.90 2.35
N ALA A 84 -11.16 -9.32 1.11
CA ALA A 84 -11.21 -8.42 -0.02
C ALA A 84 -12.36 -7.43 0.11
N GLN A 85 -12.12 -6.19 -0.27
CA GLN A 85 -13.13 -5.13 -0.32
C GLN A 85 -12.95 -4.29 -1.58
N GLN A 86 -14.00 -3.57 -1.96
CA GLN A 86 -13.98 -2.76 -3.17
C GLN A 86 -13.76 -1.29 -2.84
N LEU A 87 -13.02 -0.60 -3.71
CA LEU A 87 -12.86 0.84 -3.67
C LEU A 87 -14.22 1.52 -3.78
N ALA A 88 -14.46 2.48 -2.91
CA ALA A 88 -15.66 3.30 -2.89
C ALA A 88 -15.28 4.78 -2.87
N PRO A 89 -16.19 5.70 -3.27
CA PRO A 89 -15.86 7.13 -3.32
C PRO A 89 -15.32 7.72 -2.02
N HIS A 90 -15.78 7.24 -0.87
CA HIS A 90 -15.32 7.76 0.43
C HIS A 90 -13.83 7.50 0.69
N TRP A 91 -13.22 6.53 0.02
CA TRP A 91 -11.78 6.26 0.16
C TRP A 91 -10.93 7.49 -0.19
N PHE A 92 -11.34 8.24 -1.22
CA PHE A 92 -10.60 9.42 -1.66
C PHE A 92 -10.64 10.55 -0.63
N ALA A 93 -11.72 10.67 0.12
CA ALA A 93 -11.86 11.69 1.15
C ALA A 93 -11.26 11.28 2.50
N GLU A 94 -11.27 9.99 2.80
CA GLU A 94 -10.88 9.48 4.11
C GLU A 94 -9.41 9.11 4.21
N HIS A 95 -8.73 8.89 3.09
CA HIS A 95 -7.32 8.52 3.08
C HIS A 95 -6.43 9.74 2.77
N ASP A 96 -5.30 9.81 3.44
CA ASP A 96 -4.30 10.83 3.17
C ASP A 96 -3.55 10.55 1.88
N LEU A 97 -3.37 9.26 1.56
CA LEU A 97 -2.66 8.82 0.37
C LEU A 97 -3.25 7.50 -0.14
N LEU A 98 -3.57 7.44 -1.42
CA LEU A 98 -3.97 6.22 -2.10
C LEU A 98 -2.88 5.82 -3.10
N LEU A 99 -2.53 4.54 -3.12
CA LEU A 99 -1.44 4.00 -3.92
C LEU A 99 -1.97 2.89 -4.84
N ALA A 100 -1.93 3.14 -6.13
CA ALA A 100 -2.34 2.17 -7.15
C ALA A 100 -1.17 1.24 -7.49
N MET A 101 -1.42 -0.04 -7.63
CA MET A 101 -0.37 -1.02 -7.92
C MET A 101 0.15 -0.93 -9.36
N ASP A 102 -0.67 -0.50 -10.30
CA ASP A 102 -0.25 -0.32 -11.70
C ASP A 102 -1.00 0.83 -12.38
N ALA A 103 -0.57 1.14 -13.61
CA ALA A 103 -1.17 2.21 -14.38
C ALA A 103 -2.65 1.99 -14.71
N ALA A 104 -3.07 0.74 -14.88
CA ALA A 104 -4.47 0.42 -15.13
C ALA A 104 -5.33 0.71 -13.89
N ASN A 105 -4.87 0.32 -12.72
CA ASN A 105 -5.54 0.65 -11.46
C ASN A 105 -5.61 2.17 -11.27
N LEU A 106 -4.51 2.86 -11.56
CA LEU A 106 -4.45 4.32 -11.44
C LEU A 106 -5.48 5.00 -12.36
N ALA A 107 -5.60 4.54 -13.59
CA ALA A 107 -6.59 5.06 -14.55
C ALA A 107 -8.02 4.86 -14.04
N GLU A 108 -8.33 3.69 -13.50
CA GLU A 108 -9.64 3.39 -12.89
C GLU A 108 -9.95 4.30 -11.70
N MET A 109 -8.92 4.79 -11.02
CA MET A 109 -9.06 5.71 -9.89
C MET A 109 -9.16 7.18 -10.30
N GLY A 110 -9.08 7.49 -11.59
CA GLY A 110 -9.14 8.86 -12.10
C GLY A 110 -7.79 9.51 -12.36
N GLY A 111 -6.69 8.78 -12.27
CA GLY A 111 -5.34 9.28 -12.52
C GLY A 111 -4.64 9.83 -11.28
N ARG A 112 -3.39 10.28 -11.48
CA ARG A 112 -2.59 10.87 -10.39
C ARG A 112 -3.19 12.19 -9.89
N SER A 113 -3.06 12.40 -8.59
CA SER A 113 -3.34 13.67 -7.94
C SER A 113 -2.36 13.86 -6.78
N GLU A 114 -2.52 14.92 -6.01
CA GLU A 114 -1.69 15.14 -4.81
C GLU A 114 -1.74 13.91 -3.87
N ARG A 115 -2.90 13.27 -3.76
CA ARG A 115 -3.15 12.18 -2.81
C ARG A 115 -3.36 10.82 -3.47
N VAL A 116 -3.14 10.71 -4.79
CA VAL A 116 -3.26 9.45 -5.53
C VAL A 116 -2.00 9.26 -6.37
N HIS A 117 -1.18 8.27 -6.00
CA HIS A 117 0.08 7.95 -6.66
C HIS A 117 0.11 6.49 -7.11
N LEU A 118 1.11 6.14 -7.91
CA LEU A 118 1.49 4.74 -8.07
C LEU A 118 2.26 4.29 -6.82
N PHE A 119 2.04 3.06 -6.41
CA PHE A 119 2.80 2.45 -5.30
C PHE A 119 4.30 2.57 -5.55
N ARG A 120 4.76 2.24 -6.77
CA ARG A 120 6.16 2.31 -7.15
C ARG A 120 6.65 3.72 -7.53
N ASP A 121 5.84 4.76 -7.42
CA ASP A 121 6.35 6.12 -7.38
C ASP A 121 7.32 6.30 -6.20
N HIS A 122 7.12 5.49 -5.15
CA HIS A 122 7.93 5.48 -3.93
C HIS A 122 9.01 4.40 -3.92
N ASP A 123 9.27 3.78 -5.06
CA ASP A 123 10.31 2.77 -5.23
C ASP A 123 11.65 3.44 -5.52
N PRO A 124 12.67 3.29 -4.65
CA PRO A 124 13.96 3.91 -4.90
C PRO A 124 14.73 3.31 -6.08
N VAL A 125 14.35 2.11 -6.52
CA VAL A 125 15.06 1.41 -7.61
C VAL A 125 14.43 1.68 -8.97
N ALA A 126 13.10 1.68 -9.04
CA ALA A 126 12.37 1.88 -10.30
C ALA A 126 11.14 2.76 -10.08
N PRO A 127 11.33 4.07 -9.77
CA PRO A 127 10.19 4.96 -9.52
C PRO A 127 9.29 5.08 -10.75
N GLY A 128 7.98 4.99 -10.50
CA GLY A 128 6.97 5.09 -11.55
C GLY A 128 6.68 3.80 -12.30
N ALA A 129 7.32 2.70 -11.94
CA ALA A 129 7.04 1.40 -12.56
C ALA A 129 5.74 0.79 -11.99
N ASP A 130 5.19 -0.19 -12.70
CA ASP A 130 4.07 -0.98 -12.23
C ASP A 130 4.55 -2.11 -11.30
N VAL A 131 3.68 -2.51 -10.37
CA VAL A 131 3.79 -3.82 -9.72
C VAL A 131 3.10 -4.83 -10.66
N PRO A 132 3.84 -5.77 -11.25
CA PRO A 132 3.23 -6.73 -12.18
C PRO A 132 2.14 -7.56 -11.50
N ASP A 133 1.09 -7.91 -12.25
CA ASP A 133 0.03 -8.78 -11.72
C ASP A 133 0.51 -10.24 -11.77
N PRO A 134 0.70 -10.90 -10.63
CA PRO A 134 1.22 -12.26 -10.58
C PRO A 134 0.14 -13.33 -10.78
N TYR A 135 -1.12 -12.95 -10.90
CA TYR A 135 -2.27 -13.88 -10.85
C TYR A 135 -2.18 -15.00 -11.88
N TYR A 136 -1.71 -14.69 -13.09
CA TYR A 136 -1.62 -15.66 -14.20
C TYR A 136 -0.25 -16.31 -14.32
N GLY A 137 0.67 -16.03 -13.40
CA GLY A 137 2.03 -16.58 -13.43
C GLY A 137 2.24 -17.68 -12.39
N GLY A 138 3.50 -18.09 -12.23
CA GLY A 138 3.93 -19.07 -11.24
C GLY A 138 4.27 -18.44 -9.87
N GLU A 139 4.74 -19.28 -8.96
CA GLU A 139 5.11 -18.86 -7.60
C GLU A 139 6.17 -17.76 -7.56
N GLN A 140 7.11 -17.78 -8.53
CA GLN A 140 8.18 -16.78 -8.60
C GLN A 140 7.60 -15.37 -8.74
N GLY A 141 6.50 -15.20 -9.46
CA GLY A 141 5.86 -13.90 -9.61
C GLY A 141 5.37 -13.33 -8.28
N PHE A 142 4.85 -14.16 -7.40
CA PHE A 142 4.42 -13.74 -6.06
C PHE A 142 5.61 -13.36 -5.18
N ASN A 143 6.71 -14.09 -5.27
CA ASN A 143 7.94 -13.74 -4.55
C ASN A 143 8.54 -12.44 -5.07
N ASP A 144 8.53 -12.21 -6.37
CA ASP A 144 9.01 -10.96 -6.97
C ASP A 144 8.18 -9.77 -6.49
N VAL A 145 6.86 -9.92 -6.45
CA VAL A 145 5.95 -8.89 -5.90
C VAL A 145 6.27 -8.62 -4.44
N LEU A 146 6.46 -9.65 -3.64
CA LEU A 146 6.79 -9.50 -2.23
C LEU A 146 8.07 -8.67 -2.04
N HIS A 147 9.13 -8.95 -2.80
CA HIS A 147 10.38 -8.19 -2.69
C HIS A 147 10.23 -6.73 -3.11
N MET A 148 9.46 -6.45 -4.17
CA MET A 148 9.13 -5.08 -4.56
C MET A 148 8.37 -4.35 -3.45
N VAL A 149 7.37 -5.02 -2.89
CA VAL A 149 6.53 -4.47 -1.82
C VAL A 149 7.37 -4.18 -0.58
N GLU A 150 8.26 -5.07 -0.19
CA GLU A 150 9.14 -4.85 0.96
C GLU A 150 10.04 -3.63 0.75
N ARG A 151 10.61 -3.49 -0.43
CA ARG A 151 11.47 -2.35 -0.74
C ARG A 151 10.72 -1.02 -0.71
N VAL A 152 9.54 -0.98 -1.34
CA VAL A 152 8.70 0.24 -1.35
C VAL A 152 8.21 0.57 0.05
N ALA A 153 7.78 -0.43 0.81
CA ALA A 153 7.31 -0.24 2.18
C ALA A 153 8.37 0.38 3.08
N ALA A 154 9.61 -0.07 2.97
CA ALA A 154 10.73 0.51 3.72
C ALA A 154 10.93 2.00 3.35
N GLY A 155 10.85 2.32 2.07
CA GLY A 155 10.95 3.71 1.60
C GLY A 155 9.80 4.59 2.08
N LEU A 156 8.58 4.08 2.04
CA LEU A 156 7.40 4.79 2.53
C LEU A 156 7.47 5.06 4.02
N VAL A 157 7.89 4.10 4.83
CA VAL A 157 8.05 4.30 6.27
C VAL A 157 9.08 5.39 6.55
N ALA A 158 10.23 5.36 5.86
CA ALA A 158 11.23 6.40 6.00
C ALA A 158 10.67 7.79 5.64
N THR A 159 9.86 7.88 4.60
CA THR A 159 9.20 9.13 4.20
C THR A 159 8.17 9.57 5.24
N LEU A 160 7.36 8.65 5.76
CA LEU A 160 6.40 8.96 6.83
C LEU A 160 7.07 9.49 8.09
N GLN A 161 8.21 8.93 8.47
CA GLN A 161 8.98 9.39 9.63
C GLN A 161 9.48 10.83 9.46
N ARG A 162 9.75 11.26 8.22
CA ARG A 162 10.23 12.60 7.92
C ARG A 162 9.13 13.61 7.58
N THR A 163 7.89 13.15 7.42
CA THR A 163 6.79 14.03 7.01
C THR A 163 6.21 14.75 8.22
N PRO A 164 6.26 16.10 8.23
CA PRO A 164 5.71 16.86 9.35
C PRO A 164 4.23 16.58 9.57
N GLY A 165 3.83 16.47 10.81
CA GLY A 165 2.43 16.30 11.22
C GLY A 165 1.95 14.86 11.31
N VAL A 166 2.69 13.87 10.81
CA VAL A 166 2.26 12.46 10.87
C VAL A 166 2.15 11.99 12.32
N THR A 167 3.10 12.34 13.15
CA THR A 167 3.12 11.93 14.57
C THR A 167 2.59 12.98 15.53
N GLY A 168 1.97 14.04 15.01
CA GLY A 168 1.38 15.10 15.81
C GLY A 168 1.86 16.48 15.40
N PRO A 169 1.54 17.52 16.18
CA PRO A 169 1.97 18.87 15.88
C PRO A 169 3.49 18.97 15.80
N THR A 170 4.00 19.65 14.76
CA THR A 170 5.44 19.86 14.57
C THR A 170 5.93 21.00 15.46
N GLY A 171 7.23 20.97 15.80
CA GLY A 171 7.87 22.06 16.54
C GLY A 171 7.66 22.02 18.04
N LEU A 172 7.09 20.96 18.58
CA LEU A 172 7.01 20.77 20.02
C LEU A 172 8.21 19.95 20.52
N PRO A 173 8.85 20.38 21.59
CA PRO A 173 9.90 19.59 22.20
C PRO A 173 9.37 18.33 22.86
#